data_315423e49cd07b43c2181ede23729a39
#
_entry.id   315423e49cd07b43c2181ede23729a39
#
_cell.length_a   1.000
_cell.length_b   1.000
_cell.length_c   1.000
_cell.angle_alpha   90.00
_cell.angle_beta   90.00
_cell.angle_gamma   90.00
#
_symmetry.space_group_name_H-M   'P 1'
#
loop_
_entity.id
_entity.type
_entity.pdbx_description
1 polymer ?
#
loop_
_entity_poly.entity_id
_entity_poly.type
_entity_poly.pdbx_seq_one_letter_code
_entity_poly.pdbx_strand_id
1 'polypeptide(L)'
;MLTMQNIQNELKTFARELGADVVGFCTFASPPTPLAPNLTHAVTLGVKLSDAILSTIENEPTFAYFQHYRAANALLDSISFRLARKIETLGFAAFPIAASQSQGKNNPYRGVIPHKTAAVLAGLGFVGKSGLFLSTEYGSRIRLATVLTDLPVQSELPVIANGCGDCTRCKDACPAGAIFGEIPNEKHERNIDPEKCSTYMKTHFQDIGRGSVCGVCIKVCPKNQISR
;
A
#
# COMPACT_ATOMS: atom_id res chain seq x y z
N MET A 1 0.59 -33.06 10.58
CA MET A 1 -0.09 -31.99 9.84
C MET A 1 0.43 -30.64 10.33
N LEU A 2 0.85 -29.76 9.43
CA LEU A 2 1.18 -28.37 9.79
C LEU A 2 -0.10 -27.68 10.26
N THR A 3 -0.05 -27.00 11.39
CA THR A 3 -1.17 -26.16 11.83
C THR A 3 -1.26 -24.92 10.93
N MET A 4 -2.43 -24.29 10.85
CA MET A 4 -2.61 -23.07 10.07
C MET A 4 -1.66 -21.96 10.53
N GLN A 5 -1.43 -21.85 11.85
CA GLN A 5 -0.46 -20.91 12.41
C GLN A 5 0.97 -21.17 11.91
N ASN A 6 1.37 -22.44 11.78
CA ASN A 6 2.70 -22.79 11.26
C ASN A 6 2.84 -22.39 9.79
N ILE A 7 1.78 -22.57 8.99
CA ILE A 7 1.76 -22.14 7.58
C ILE A 7 1.88 -20.61 7.49
N GLN A 8 1.12 -19.85 8.29
CA GLN A 8 1.22 -18.39 8.32
C GLN A 8 2.63 -17.92 8.69
N ASN A 9 3.23 -18.56 9.71
CA ASN A 9 4.60 -18.25 10.13
C ASN A 9 5.63 -18.57 9.02
N GLU A 10 5.48 -19.68 8.33
CA GLU A 10 6.33 -20.06 7.19
C GLU A 10 6.23 -19.05 6.05
N LEU A 11 5.01 -18.66 5.66
CA LEU A 11 4.79 -17.66 4.61
C LEU A 11 5.33 -16.28 5.00
N LYS A 12 5.18 -15.90 6.26
CA LYS A 12 5.71 -14.65 6.81
C LYS A 12 7.25 -14.61 6.77
N THR A 13 7.89 -15.70 7.20
CA THR A 13 9.35 -15.85 7.15
C THR A 13 9.82 -15.80 5.70
N PHE A 14 9.22 -16.59 4.82
CA PHE A 14 9.56 -16.62 3.40
C PHE A 14 9.45 -15.24 2.73
N ALA A 15 8.36 -14.49 2.98
CA ALA A 15 8.21 -13.16 2.41
C ALA A 15 9.25 -12.17 2.95
N ARG A 16 9.63 -12.26 4.23
CA ARG A 16 10.69 -11.44 4.83
C ARG A 16 12.06 -11.75 4.27
N GLU A 17 12.39 -13.01 4.07
CA GLU A 17 13.65 -13.45 3.41
C GLU A 17 13.75 -12.91 1.98
N LEU A 18 12.62 -12.70 1.30
CA LEU A 18 12.57 -12.09 -0.02
C LEU A 18 12.64 -10.55 0.00
N GLY A 19 12.63 -9.93 1.17
CA GLY A 19 12.80 -8.49 1.35
C GLY A 19 11.52 -7.71 1.72
N ALA A 20 10.44 -8.38 2.16
CA ALA A 20 9.31 -7.68 2.73
C ALA A 20 9.62 -7.19 4.15
N ASP A 21 9.38 -5.90 4.43
CA ASP A 21 9.55 -5.32 5.77
C ASP A 21 8.35 -5.64 6.66
N VAL A 22 7.14 -5.63 6.11
CA VAL A 22 5.90 -6.03 6.80
C VAL A 22 5.14 -7.08 6.02
N VAL A 23 4.56 -8.03 6.77
CA VAL A 23 3.71 -9.10 6.25
C VAL A 23 2.54 -9.26 7.21
N GLY A 24 1.32 -9.28 6.66
CA GLY A 24 0.11 -9.52 7.44
C GLY A 24 -0.91 -10.34 6.66
N PHE A 25 -1.86 -10.86 7.39
CA PHE A 25 -2.92 -11.72 6.87
C PHE A 25 -4.27 -11.09 7.14
N CYS A 26 -5.21 -11.25 6.23
CA CYS A 26 -6.57 -10.79 6.44
C CYS A 26 -7.60 -11.65 5.70
N THR A 27 -8.85 -11.51 6.14
CA THR A 27 -10.03 -12.09 5.50
C THR A 27 -10.98 -10.97 5.11
N PHE A 28 -11.49 -11.01 3.90
CA PHE A 28 -12.55 -10.14 3.41
C PHE A 28 -13.91 -10.81 3.66
N ALA A 29 -14.92 -10.01 3.96
CA ALA A 29 -16.31 -10.51 4.12
C ALA A 29 -16.89 -11.11 2.82
N SER A 30 -16.39 -10.65 1.67
CA SER A 30 -16.71 -11.17 0.33
C SER A 30 -15.49 -11.00 -0.57
N PRO A 31 -15.40 -11.72 -1.70
CA PRO A 31 -14.28 -11.56 -2.65
C PRO A 31 -14.09 -10.10 -3.05
N PRO A 32 -12.89 -9.53 -2.89
CA PRO A 32 -12.66 -8.10 -3.09
C PRO A 32 -12.58 -7.70 -4.57
N THR A 33 -12.61 -8.67 -5.48
CA THR A 33 -12.59 -8.45 -6.93
C THR A 33 -13.32 -9.58 -7.67
N PRO A 34 -14.07 -9.26 -8.74
CA PRO A 34 -14.71 -10.29 -9.59
C PRO A 34 -13.69 -11.13 -10.38
N LEU A 35 -12.43 -10.69 -10.48
CA LEU A 35 -11.36 -11.46 -11.15
C LEU A 35 -10.94 -12.69 -10.35
N ALA A 36 -11.23 -12.73 -9.05
CA ALA A 36 -10.90 -13.83 -8.15
C ALA A 36 -12.10 -14.12 -7.22
N PRO A 37 -13.23 -14.64 -7.75
CA PRO A 37 -14.52 -14.70 -7.06
C PRO A 37 -14.56 -15.66 -5.88
N ASN A 38 -13.57 -16.55 -5.75
CA ASN A 38 -13.51 -17.54 -4.66
C ASN A 38 -12.40 -17.24 -3.63
N LEU A 39 -11.64 -16.14 -3.80
CA LEU A 39 -10.52 -15.80 -2.95
C LEU A 39 -10.92 -14.70 -1.97
N THR A 40 -11.18 -15.09 -0.72
CA THR A 40 -11.59 -14.15 0.35
C THR A 40 -10.50 -13.88 1.37
N HIS A 41 -9.39 -14.62 1.32
CA HIS A 41 -8.24 -14.41 2.19
C HIS A 41 -7.12 -13.70 1.45
N ALA A 42 -6.22 -13.07 2.19
CA ALA A 42 -5.08 -12.40 1.59
C ALA A 42 -3.84 -12.38 2.48
N VAL A 43 -2.69 -12.41 1.81
CA VAL A 43 -1.41 -12.01 2.40
C VAL A 43 -1.08 -10.63 1.86
N THR A 44 -0.91 -9.64 2.74
CA THR A 44 -0.49 -8.29 2.40
C THR A 44 0.97 -8.08 2.74
N LEU A 45 1.68 -7.39 1.86
CA LEU A 45 3.12 -7.19 1.90
C LEU A 45 3.43 -5.70 1.88
N GLY A 46 4.47 -5.29 2.61
CA GLY A 46 4.98 -3.93 2.55
C GLY A 46 6.49 -3.87 2.46
N VAL A 47 6.99 -2.91 1.66
CA VAL A 47 8.42 -2.57 1.57
C VAL A 47 8.60 -1.11 1.97
N LYS A 48 9.52 -0.86 2.90
CA LYS A 48 9.85 0.46 3.41
C LYS A 48 10.56 1.30 2.34
N LEU A 49 10.21 2.57 2.26
CA LEU A 49 10.95 3.56 1.46
C LEU A 49 12.10 4.15 2.28
N SER A 50 13.25 4.36 1.64
CA SER A 50 14.45 4.92 2.25
C SER A 50 14.22 6.35 2.75
N ASP A 51 14.59 6.60 4.00
CA ASP A 51 14.54 7.94 4.61
C ASP A 51 15.46 8.92 3.90
N ALA A 52 16.66 8.48 3.51
CA ALA A 52 17.62 9.31 2.79
C ALA A 52 17.07 9.74 1.42
N ILE A 53 16.38 8.85 0.71
CA ILE A 53 15.74 9.19 -0.58
C ILE A 53 14.54 10.12 -0.36
N LEU A 54 13.70 9.84 0.63
CA LEU A 54 12.55 10.70 0.93
C LEU A 54 12.99 12.10 1.38
N SER A 55 14.15 12.23 2.03
CA SER A 55 14.68 13.53 2.45
C SER A 55 15.04 14.43 1.27
N THR A 56 15.27 13.88 0.08
CA THR A 56 15.56 14.65 -1.13
C THR A 56 14.32 15.34 -1.75
N ILE A 57 13.11 14.94 -1.32
CA ILE A 57 11.87 15.56 -1.78
C ILE A 57 11.68 16.89 -1.05
N GLU A 58 11.42 17.95 -1.77
CA GLU A 58 10.97 19.23 -1.23
C GLU A 58 9.51 19.49 -1.62
N ASN A 59 9.26 20.34 -2.61
CA ASN A 59 7.91 20.62 -3.13
C ASN A 59 7.56 19.75 -4.36
N GLU A 60 8.54 18.99 -4.86
CA GLU A 60 8.44 18.12 -6.02
C GLU A 60 9.24 16.83 -5.82
N PRO A 61 8.97 15.77 -6.60
CA PRO A 61 9.77 14.55 -6.57
C PRO A 61 11.17 14.79 -7.15
N THR A 62 12.11 13.91 -6.79
CA THR A 62 13.44 13.87 -7.41
C THR A 62 13.58 12.65 -8.31
N PHE A 63 14.54 12.63 -9.23
CA PHE A 63 14.90 11.46 -10.02
C PHE A 63 15.24 10.26 -9.13
N ALA A 64 15.94 10.51 -8.02
CA ALA A 64 16.29 9.49 -7.04
C ALA A 64 15.03 8.86 -6.43
N TYR A 65 14.05 9.67 -6.02
CA TYR A 65 12.78 9.18 -5.48
C TYR A 65 11.97 8.41 -6.54
N PHE A 66 11.91 8.89 -7.76
CA PHE A 66 11.23 8.20 -8.85
C PHE A 66 11.79 6.79 -9.08
N GLN A 67 13.11 6.65 -9.15
CA GLN A 67 13.76 5.35 -9.34
C GLN A 67 13.55 4.44 -8.12
N HIS A 68 13.67 4.99 -6.91
CA HIS A 68 13.44 4.25 -5.68
C HIS A 68 12.00 3.72 -5.57
N TYR A 69 11.02 4.55 -5.92
CA TYR A 69 9.60 4.16 -5.98
C TYR A 69 9.39 2.97 -6.93
N ARG A 70 10.00 3.01 -8.12
CA ARG A 70 9.92 1.91 -9.10
C ARG A 70 10.60 0.65 -8.60
N ALA A 71 11.79 0.77 -8.01
CA ALA A 71 12.51 -0.36 -7.45
C ALA A 71 11.73 -1.05 -6.31
N ALA A 72 11.13 -0.28 -5.40
CA ALA A 72 10.29 -0.81 -4.35
C ALA A 72 9.04 -1.54 -4.89
N ASN A 73 8.40 -1.01 -5.93
CA ASN A 73 7.28 -1.71 -6.58
C ASN A 73 7.74 -3.00 -7.27
N ALA A 74 8.86 -2.98 -8.00
CA ALA A 74 9.39 -4.17 -8.67
C ALA A 74 9.78 -5.27 -7.67
N LEU A 75 10.35 -4.89 -6.52
CA LEU A 75 10.62 -5.83 -5.43
C LEU A 75 9.32 -6.45 -4.91
N LEU A 76 8.30 -5.65 -4.62
CA LEU A 76 6.98 -6.13 -4.16
C LEU A 76 6.33 -7.06 -5.19
N ASP A 77 6.41 -6.75 -6.48
CA ASP A 77 5.88 -7.60 -7.56
C ASP A 77 6.60 -8.95 -7.60
N SER A 78 7.93 -8.95 -7.43
CA SER A 78 8.72 -10.18 -7.33
C SER A 78 8.36 -11.00 -6.10
N ILE A 79 8.23 -10.37 -4.92
CA ILE A 79 7.86 -11.05 -3.67
C ILE A 79 6.46 -11.65 -3.80
N SER A 80 5.48 -10.87 -4.27
CA SER A 80 4.08 -11.34 -4.38
C SER A 80 3.94 -12.50 -5.37
N PHE A 81 4.66 -12.47 -6.50
CA PHE A 81 4.71 -13.58 -7.45
C PHE A 81 5.29 -14.85 -6.82
N ARG A 82 6.43 -14.74 -6.12
CA ARG A 82 7.09 -15.88 -5.47
C ARG A 82 6.26 -16.44 -4.32
N LEU A 83 5.61 -15.56 -3.55
CA LEU A 83 4.72 -15.95 -2.47
C LEU A 83 3.48 -16.68 -3.00
N ALA A 84 2.89 -16.21 -4.10
CA ALA A 84 1.79 -16.90 -4.77
C ALA A 84 2.20 -18.33 -5.16
N ARG A 85 3.36 -18.49 -5.80
CA ARG A 85 3.91 -19.79 -6.14
C ARG A 85 4.12 -20.70 -4.92
N LYS A 86 4.59 -20.14 -3.79
CA LYS A 86 4.74 -20.88 -2.54
C LYS A 86 3.38 -21.36 -2.01
N ILE A 87 2.36 -20.52 -2.04
CA ILE A 87 0.98 -20.87 -1.64
C ILE A 87 0.44 -21.99 -2.55
N GLU A 88 0.66 -21.92 -3.86
CA GLU A 88 0.25 -22.96 -4.80
C GLU A 88 0.91 -24.31 -4.52
N THR A 89 2.19 -24.35 -4.07
CA THR A 89 2.84 -25.60 -3.67
C THR A 89 2.24 -26.23 -2.42
N LEU A 90 1.49 -25.46 -1.63
CA LEU A 90 0.72 -25.97 -0.48
C LEU A 90 -0.67 -26.47 -0.87
N GLY A 91 -1.03 -26.42 -2.17
CA GLY A 91 -2.32 -26.88 -2.70
C GLY A 91 -3.44 -25.85 -2.69
N PHE A 92 -3.14 -24.57 -2.49
CA PHE A 92 -4.11 -23.48 -2.45
C PHE A 92 -4.00 -22.59 -3.69
N ALA A 93 -5.11 -21.97 -4.10
CA ALA A 93 -5.11 -20.98 -5.16
C ALA A 93 -4.49 -19.66 -4.66
N ALA A 94 -3.76 -18.96 -5.55
CA ALA A 94 -3.16 -17.67 -5.24
C ALA A 94 -3.26 -16.72 -6.43
N PHE A 95 -3.61 -15.46 -6.16
CA PHE A 95 -3.73 -14.40 -7.16
C PHE A 95 -2.89 -13.19 -6.73
N PRO A 96 -1.64 -13.06 -7.22
CA PRO A 96 -0.78 -11.94 -6.90
C PRO A 96 -1.25 -10.67 -7.61
N ILE A 97 -1.29 -9.55 -6.88
CA ILE A 97 -1.71 -8.25 -7.39
C ILE A 97 -0.52 -7.30 -7.33
N ALA A 98 -0.17 -6.72 -8.47
CA ALA A 98 0.97 -5.82 -8.59
C ALA A 98 0.84 -4.58 -7.69
N ALA A 99 1.96 -4.13 -7.12
CA ALA A 99 2.05 -3.00 -6.20
C ALA A 99 1.56 -1.66 -6.79
N SER A 100 1.63 -1.53 -8.11
CA SER A 100 1.18 -0.33 -8.83
C SER A 100 0.51 -0.72 -10.13
N GLN A 101 -0.80 -0.86 -10.09
CA GLN A 101 -1.62 -1.25 -11.23
C GLN A 101 -2.91 -0.45 -11.26
N SER A 102 -3.34 0.01 -12.44
CA SER A 102 -4.66 0.59 -12.69
C SER A 102 -5.48 -0.31 -13.59
N GLN A 103 -6.82 -0.23 -13.49
CA GLN A 103 -7.75 -1.01 -14.31
C GLN A 103 -7.99 -0.42 -15.72
N GLY A 104 -7.06 0.41 -16.20
CA GLY A 104 -7.12 1.01 -17.53
C GLY A 104 -8.02 2.25 -17.63
N LYS A 105 -8.42 2.60 -18.85
CA LYS A 105 -9.09 3.87 -19.14
C LYS A 105 -10.45 4.06 -18.46
N ASN A 106 -11.18 2.97 -18.23
CA ASN A 106 -12.53 3.02 -17.63
C ASN A 106 -12.49 3.18 -16.10
N ASN A 107 -11.33 2.91 -15.47
CA ASN A 107 -11.13 3.02 -14.03
C ASN A 107 -9.68 3.45 -13.71
N PRO A 108 -9.24 4.63 -14.19
CA PRO A 108 -7.82 5.00 -14.22
C PRO A 108 -7.20 5.19 -12.82
N TYR A 109 -8.04 5.39 -11.80
CA TYR A 109 -7.60 5.66 -10.42
C TYR A 109 -7.91 4.53 -9.45
N ARG A 110 -8.22 3.33 -9.97
CA ARG A 110 -8.49 2.12 -9.16
C ARG A 110 -7.60 0.97 -9.61
N GLY A 111 -6.98 0.29 -8.66
CA GLY A 111 -6.35 -1.03 -8.85
C GLY A 111 -7.37 -2.15 -8.83
N VAL A 112 -6.93 -3.38 -9.06
CA VAL A 112 -7.75 -4.61 -8.94
C VAL A 112 -8.39 -4.70 -7.56
N ILE A 113 -7.59 -4.41 -6.52
CA ILE A 113 -8.06 -4.15 -5.15
C ILE A 113 -7.30 -2.96 -4.57
N PRO A 114 -7.84 -2.27 -3.54
CA PRO A 114 -7.06 -1.31 -2.78
C PRO A 114 -6.18 -2.05 -1.76
N HIS A 115 -4.88 -2.21 -2.01
CA HIS A 115 -3.92 -2.84 -1.08
C HIS A 115 -4.01 -2.29 0.35
N LYS A 116 -4.30 -0.99 0.48
CA LYS A 116 -4.48 -0.33 1.78
C LYS A 116 -5.62 -0.94 2.60
N THR A 117 -6.68 -1.43 1.95
CA THR A 117 -7.78 -2.11 2.66
C THR A 117 -7.31 -3.44 3.24
N ALA A 118 -6.58 -4.25 2.47
CA ALA A 118 -5.99 -5.50 2.97
C ALA A 118 -5.03 -5.23 4.15
N ALA A 119 -4.19 -4.20 4.04
CA ALA A 119 -3.24 -3.84 5.11
C ALA A 119 -3.94 -3.35 6.40
N VAL A 120 -5.07 -2.63 6.28
CA VAL A 120 -5.90 -2.23 7.43
C VAL A 120 -6.56 -3.44 8.07
N LEU A 121 -7.17 -4.32 7.29
CA LEU A 121 -7.78 -5.55 7.78
C LEU A 121 -6.77 -6.50 8.43
N ALA A 122 -5.51 -6.47 7.99
CA ALA A 122 -4.41 -7.21 8.60
C ALA A 122 -3.87 -6.55 9.89
N GLY A 123 -4.41 -5.41 10.31
CA GLY A 123 -3.97 -4.71 11.53
C GLY A 123 -2.59 -4.05 11.42
N LEU A 124 -2.05 -3.85 10.21
CA LEU A 124 -0.71 -3.29 10.00
C LEU A 124 -0.66 -1.76 10.12
N GLY A 125 -1.81 -1.10 10.21
CA GLY A 125 -1.92 0.35 10.27
C GLY A 125 -3.31 0.84 9.88
N PHE A 126 -3.39 2.08 9.42
CA PHE A 126 -4.65 2.73 9.07
C PHE A 126 -4.51 3.61 7.81
N VAL A 127 -5.63 4.01 7.21
CA VAL A 127 -5.63 5.00 6.12
C VAL A 127 -5.70 6.40 6.72
N GLY A 128 -4.67 7.21 6.45
CA GLY A 128 -4.58 8.60 6.93
C GLY A 128 -5.34 9.59 6.06
N LYS A 129 -5.37 10.87 6.50
CA LYS A 129 -6.02 11.98 5.80
C LYS A 129 -5.45 12.23 4.40
N SER A 130 -4.20 11.82 4.11
CA SER A 130 -3.62 11.85 2.78
C SER A 130 -4.16 10.79 1.81
N GLY A 131 -5.05 9.91 2.27
CA GLY A 131 -5.51 8.74 1.50
C GLY A 131 -4.48 7.62 1.38
N LEU A 132 -3.28 7.79 1.95
CA LEU A 132 -2.25 6.77 2.02
C LEU A 132 -2.47 5.85 3.21
N PHE A 133 -1.97 4.62 3.10
CA PHE A 133 -1.81 3.74 4.23
C PHE A 133 -0.63 4.22 5.09
N LEU A 134 -0.83 4.23 6.40
CA LEU A 134 0.18 4.53 7.41
C LEU A 134 0.42 3.27 8.24
N SER A 135 1.60 2.69 8.07
CA SER A 135 2.06 1.56 8.88
C SER A 135 2.34 2.00 10.32
N THR A 136 2.09 1.11 11.29
CA THR A 136 2.48 1.33 12.69
C THR A 136 3.98 1.46 12.87
N GLU A 137 4.77 0.77 12.01
CA GLU A 137 6.23 0.73 12.11
C GLU A 137 6.90 1.82 11.27
N TYR A 138 6.36 2.12 10.07
CA TYR A 138 7.05 2.96 9.07
C TYR A 138 6.27 4.22 8.67
N GLY A 139 5.10 4.47 9.27
CA GLY A 139 4.24 5.58 8.87
C GLY A 139 3.82 5.47 7.40
N SER A 140 3.87 6.59 6.69
CA SER A 140 3.51 6.63 5.25
C SER A 140 4.63 6.17 4.31
N ARG A 141 5.83 5.85 4.84
CA ARG A 141 7.02 5.43 4.08
C ARG A 141 6.98 3.97 3.67
N ILE A 142 5.89 3.51 3.10
CA ILE A 142 5.69 2.12 2.73
C ILE A 142 4.98 1.99 1.38
N ARG A 143 5.40 1.01 0.59
CA ARG A 143 4.67 0.54 -0.59
C ARG A 143 4.06 -0.82 -0.26
N LEU A 144 2.91 -1.13 -0.87
CA LEU A 144 2.13 -2.33 -0.58
C LEU A 144 1.90 -3.18 -1.82
N ALA A 145 1.82 -4.50 -1.62
CA ALA A 145 1.25 -5.46 -2.55
C ALA A 145 0.38 -6.46 -1.81
N THR A 146 -0.41 -7.27 -2.51
CA THR A 146 -1.33 -8.24 -1.91
C THR A 146 -1.39 -9.49 -2.78
N VAL A 147 -1.44 -10.65 -2.14
CA VAL A 147 -1.75 -11.93 -2.77
C VAL A 147 -3.08 -12.40 -2.21
N LEU A 148 -4.11 -12.51 -3.05
CA LEU A 148 -5.38 -13.15 -2.68
C LEU A 148 -5.22 -14.67 -2.72
N THR A 149 -5.95 -15.38 -1.86
CA THR A 149 -5.88 -16.85 -1.75
C THR A 149 -7.17 -17.42 -1.15
N ASP A 150 -7.39 -18.69 -1.34
CA ASP A 150 -8.37 -19.50 -0.62
C ASP A 150 -7.75 -20.20 0.61
N LEU A 151 -6.44 -20.07 0.86
CA LEU A 151 -5.80 -20.50 2.10
C LEU A 151 -6.44 -19.77 3.29
N PRO A 152 -7.02 -20.49 4.29
CA PRO A 152 -7.83 -19.89 5.35
C PRO A 152 -6.99 -19.17 6.41
N VAL A 153 -6.22 -18.17 5.99
CA VAL A 153 -5.43 -17.31 6.88
C VAL A 153 -6.32 -16.32 7.63
N GLN A 154 -5.87 -15.91 8.81
CA GLN A 154 -6.57 -14.96 9.67
C GLN A 154 -5.66 -13.82 10.09
N SER A 155 -6.24 -12.64 10.35
CA SER A 155 -5.50 -11.52 10.93
C SER A 155 -5.01 -11.88 12.34
N GLU A 156 -3.74 -11.58 12.59
CA GLU A 156 -3.10 -11.76 13.90
C GLU A 156 -3.22 -10.49 14.78
N LEU A 157 -3.62 -9.38 14.19
CA LEU A 157 -3.64 -8.08 14.84
C LEU A 157 -5.03 -7.42 14.70
N PRO A 158 -5.44 -6.62 15.69
CA PRO A 158 -6.69 -5.86 15.61
C PRO A 158 -6.58 -4.73 14.57
N VAL A 159 -7.72 -4.34 14.01
CA VAL A 159 -7.81 -3.14 13.16
C VAL A 159 -7.52 -1.89 13.99
N ILE A 160 -6.70 -1.00 13.45
CA ILE A 160 -6.20 0.20 14.12
C ILE A 160 -7.02 1.41 13.67
N ALA A 161 -7.47 2.20 14.64
CA ALA A 161 -8.16 3.46 14.38
C ALA A 161 -7.25 4.51 13.76
N ASN A 162 -7.84 5.47 13.02
CA ASN A 162 -7.10 6.56 12.42
C ASN A 162 -6.39 7.43 13.48
N GLY A 163 -5.08 7.58 13.34
CA GLY A 163 -4.22 8.31 14.27
C GLY A 163 -3.75 9.69 13.77
N CYS A 164 -4.40 10.28 12.75
CA CYS A 164 -4.02 11.61 12.24
C CYS A 164 -4.40 12.78 13.16
N GLY A 165 -5.46 12.64 13.97
CA GLY A 165 -5.96 13.73 14.82
C GLY A 165 -6.20 15.03 14.02
N ASP A 166 -5.77 16.15 14.54
CA ASP A 166 -5.93 17.48 13.91
C ASP A 166 -4.84 17.83 12.89
N CYS A 167 -3.90 16.91 12.61
CA CYS A 167 -2.81 17.16 11.68
C CYS A 167 -3.31 17.43 10.25
N THR A 168 -2.80 18.49 9.62
CA THR A 168 -3.12 18.92 8.24
C THR A 168 -1.91 18.95 7.30
N ARG A 169 -0.71 18.60 7.76
CA ARG A 169 0.56 18.77 7.02
C ARG A 169 0.53 18.25 5.57
N CYS A 170 -0.12 17.10 5.34
CA CYS A 170 -0.21 16.54 3.99
C CYS A 170 -1.15 17.33 3.07
N LYS A 171 -2.21 17.97 3.62
CA LYS A 171 -3.10 18.88 2.90
C LYS A 171 -2.36 20.17 2.53
N ASP A 172 -1.71 20.78 3.51
CA ASP A 172 -1.05 22.08 3.38
C ASP A 172 0.13 22.02 2.41
N ALA A 173 0.86 20.89 2.39
CA ALA A 173 2.00 20.68 1.50
C ALA A 173 1.63 20.12 0.11
N CYS A 174 0.36 19.77 -0.14
CA CYS A 174 -0.03 19.14 -1.41
C CYS A 174 0.04 20.15 -2.58
N PRO A 175 0.99 20.04 -3.53
CA PRO A 175 1.15 21.02 -4.60
C PRO A 175 -0.05 21.02 -5.55
N ALA A 176 -0.79 19.93 -5.64
CA ALA A 176 -2.01 19.83 -6.41
C ALA A 176 -3.26 20.34 -5.65
N GLY A 177 -3.17 20.62 -4.34
CA GLY A 177 -4.35 20.88 -3.50
C GLY A 177 -5.42 19.77 -3.56
N ALA A 178 -4.98 18.53 -3.76
CA ALA A 178 -5.86 17.38 -3.99
C ALA A 178 -6.30 16.67 -2.70
N ILE A 179 -5.66 16.95 -1.56
CA ILE A 179 -5.94 16.30 -0.27
C ILE A 179 -6.95 17.14 0.52
N PHE A 180 -8.06 16.55 0.90
CA PHE A 180 -9.13 17.27 1.63
C PHE A 180 -8.75 17.56 3.08
N GLY A 181 -7.86 16.76 3.69
CA GLY A 181 -7.43 16.92 5.07
C GLY A 181 -8.40 16.33 6.09
N GLU A 182 -9.36 15.55 5.62
CA GLU A 182 -10.43 14.92 6.40
C GLU A 182 -10.38 13.40 6.19
N ILE A 183 -11.00 12.66 7.10
CA ILE A 183 -11.33 11.24 6.89
C ILE A 183 -12.58 11.21 6.00
N PRO A 184 -12.78 10.16 5.17
CA PRO A 184 -14.00 10.04 4.37
C PRO A 184 -15.27 10.27 5.20
N ASN A 185 -16.17 11.08 4.69
CA ASN A 185 -17.42 11.46 5.32
C ASN A 185 -18.51 11.68 4.26
N GLU A 186 -19.68 12.19 4.64
CA GLU A 186 -20.80 12.43 3.71
C GLU A 186 -20.48 13.39 2.57
N LYS A 187 -19.54 14.34 2.77
CA LYS A 187 -19.11 15.29 1.73
C LYS A 187 -18.07 14.72 0.78
N HIS A 188 -17.22 13.85 1.29
CA HIS A 188 -16.11 13.27 0.54
C HIS A 188 -16.03 11.77 0.81
N GLU A 189 -16.40 10.95 -0.16
CA GLU A 189 -16.26 9.50 -0.12
C GLU A 189 -14.78 9.04 -0.07
N ARG A 190 -13.83 9.95 -0.33
CA ARG A 190 -12.40 9.70 -0.37
C ARG A 190 -11.65 10.80 0.36
N ASN A 191 -10.46 10.48 0.85
CA ASN A 191 -9.55 11.46 1.48
C ASN A 191 -8.90 12.43 0.49
N ILE A 192 -8.92 12.09 -0.80
CA ILE A 192 -8.18 12.76 -1.87
C ILE A 192 -8.97 12.75 -3.17
N ASP A 193 -8.83 13.80 -3.97
CA ASP A 193 -9.19 13.84 -5.37
C ASP A 193 -8.07 13.19 -6.22
N PRO A 194 -8.23 11.95 -6.70
CA PRO A 194 -7.19 11.25 -7.42
C PRO A 194 -6.95 11.81 -8.83
N GLU A 195 -7.98 12.40 -9.45
CA GLU A 195 -7.86 13.01 -10.77
C GLU A 195 -7.03 14.28 -10.71
N LYS A 196 -7.35 15.18 -9.77
CA LYS A 196 -6.59 16.39 -9.54
C LYS A 196 -5.13 16.10 -9.20
N CYS A 197 -4.87 15.12 -8.32
CA CYS A 197 -3.53 14.66 -7.98
C CYS A 197 -2.78 14.12 -9.22
N SER A 198 -3.41 13.22 -9.99
CA SER A 198 -2.78 12.61 -11.17
C SER A 198 -2.54 13.61 -12.28
N THR A 199 -3.48 14.51 -12.55
CA THR A 199 -3.35 15.55 -13.57
C THR A 199 -2.20 16.49 -13.25
N TYR A 200 -2.10 16.95 -12.01
CA TYR A 200 -0.98 17.80 -11.58
C TYR A 200 0.37 17.12 -11.82
N MET A 201 0.52 15.84 -11.37
CA MET A 201 1.77 15.10 -11.57
C MET A 201 2.13 14.93 -13.05
N LYS A 202 1.14 14.66 -13.91
CA LYS A 202 1.35 14.54 -15.36
C LYS A 202 1.72 15.84 -16.03
N THR A 203 1.27 16.98 -15.50
CA THR A 203 1.52 18.28 -16.08
C THR A 203 2.86 18.88 -15.64
N HIS A 204 3.27 18.62 -14.39
CA HIS A 204 4.41 19.30 -13.76
C HIS A 204 5.64 18.41 -13.55
N PHE A 205 5.47 17.07 -13.49
CA PHE A 205 6.56 16.16 -13.07
C PHE A 205 6.96 15.13 -14.14
N GLN A 206 6.49 15.28 -15.38
CA GLN A 206 6.84 14.33 -16.47
C GLN A 206 8.33 14.33 -16.84
N ASP A 207 9.00 15.45 -16.66
CA ASP A 207 10.45 15.58 -16.92
C ASP A 207 11.28 14.77 -15.91
N ILE A 208 10.76 14.61 -14.69
CA ILE A 208 11.43 13.82 -13.64
C ILE A 208 11.22 12.33 -13.86
N GLY A 209 10.06 11.92 -14.38
CA GLY A 209 9.81 10.52 -14.67
C GLY A 209 8.43 10.27 -15.24
N ARG A 210 8.34 9.34 -16.19
CA ARG A 210 7.05 8.95 -16.78
C ARG A 210 6.17 8.26 -15.75
N GLY A 211 4.97 8.81 -15.53
CA GLY A 211 3.98 8.28 -14.58
C GLY A 211 3.59 9.31 -13.54
N SER A 212 2.72 8.89 -12.63
CA SER A 212 2.17 9.76 -11.58
C SER A 212 2.89 9.49 -10.25
N VAL A 213 4.05 10.13 -10.06
CA VAL A 213 4.87 10.01 -8.84
C VAL A 213 5.17 11.40 -8.29
N CYS A 214 4.88 11.63 -7.00
CA CYS A 214 5.13 12.91 -6.31
C CYS A 214 5.86 12.69 -4.98
N GLY A 215 5.23 12.06 -3.99
CA GLY A 215 5.84 11.74 -2.69
C GLY A 215 5.82 12.86 -1.65
N VAL A 216 5.43 14.08 -1.96
CA VAL A 216 5.42 15.22 -1.01
C VAL A 216 4.58 14.89 0.24
N CYS A 217 3.37 14.35 0.08
CA CYS A 217 2.52 13.96 1.20
C CYS A 217 3.11 12.83 2.06
N ILE A 218 3.99 11.98 1.50
CA ILE A 218 4.75 10.99 2.25
C ILE A 218 5.83 11.70 3.06
N LYS A 219 6.62 12.57 2.44
CA LYS A 219 7.75 13.29 3.05
C LYS A 219 7.33 14.07 4.28
N VAL A 220 6.23 14.82 4.21
CA VAL A 220 5.81 15.72 5.28
C VAL A 220 5.04 15.05 6.43
N CYS A 221 4.74 13.75 6.30
CA CYS A 221 3.94 13.04 7.30
C CYS A 221 4.70 12.88 8.62
N PRO A 222 4.20 13.43 9.76
CA PRO A 222 4.89 13.32 11.04
C PRO A 222 4.88 11.88 11.61
N LYS A 223 3.99 11.01 11.12
CA LYS A 223 3.97 9.59 11.50
C LYS A 223 5.15 8.79 10.94
N ASN A 224 5.99 9.41 10.11
CA ASN A 224 7.25 8.83 9.67
C ASN A 224 8.34 8.87 10.77
N GLN A 225 8.17 9.70 11.79
CA GLN A 225 9.07 9.73 12.93
C GLN A 225 8.74 8.53 13.82
N ILE A 226 9.54 7.48 13.73
CA ILE A 226 9.53 6.41 14.73
C ILE A 226 10.22 6.98 15.95
N SER A 227 9.53 6.97 17.10
CA SER A 227 10.17 7.15 18.39
C SER A 227 11.25 6.08 18.49
N ARG A 228 12.51 6.50 18.45
CA ARG A 228 13.66 5.62 18.74
C ARG A 228 13.68 5.25 20.21
#